data_c6eaa83cef314670e28d73b93797eee0
#
_entry.id   c6eaa83cef314670e28d73b93797eee0
#
_cell.length_a   1.000
_cell.length_b   1.000
_cell.length_c   1.000
_cell.angle_alpha   90.00
_cell.angle_beta   90.00
_cell.angle_gamma   90.00
#
_symmetry.space_group_name_H-M   'P 1'
#
loop_
_entity.id
_entity.type
_entity.pdbx_description
1 polymer ?
#
loop_
_entity_poly.entity_id
_entity_poly.type
_entity_poly.pdbx_seq_one_letter_code
_entity_poly.pdbx_strand_id
1 'polypeptide(L)'
;NGITDFDRVRLGVIPTGSGNDFGRNLKLPKSSKESLKQICASIRKDQRGEELYRIDLGQVSWEGCEKPRIFGISSGLGLDALVCKKALHSRLKQVLNRFHLGKLTYLALTVQSLFTMETANAKVVTEHGGYILPKMIFAAAMNLPAEGGGVPMAPHASVQDGLLSLGSASGIAKWQTFFLLPFLVAAKQEHINGFTIRNEKGFRLILDKPMVLHADGEYCADVTRVEFRCLEKKLWLLHEQKGD
;
A
#
# COMPACT_ATOMS: atom_id res chain seq x y z
N ASN A 1 -15.19 -0.21 -5.07
CA ASN A 1 -14.97 1.03 -5.79
C ASN A 1 -16.08 1.16 -6.86
N GLY A 2 -16.78 2.30 -6.93
CA GLY A 2 -17.92 2.50 -7.85
C GLY A 2 -17.53 2.92 -9.27
N ILE A 3 -16.24 3.11 -9.57
CA ILE A 3 -15.76 3.55 -10.89
C ILE A 3 -15.62 2.34 -11.80
N THR A 4 -16.37 2.36 -12.91
CA THR A 4 -16.34 1.30 -13.93
C THR A 4 -15.56 1.71 -15.18
N ASP A 5 -15.43 3.02 -15.45
CA ASP A 5 -14.73 3.58 -16.60
C ASP A 5 -13.72 4.64 -16.13
N PHE A 6 -12.48 4.21 -15.97
CA PHE A 6 -11.38 5.08 -15.52
C PHE A 6 -10.93 6.09 -16.60
N ASP A 7 -11.17 5.83 -17.87
CA ASP A 7 -10.76 6.74 -18.95
C ASP A 7 -11.55 8.05 -18.93
N ARG A 8 -12.73 8.03 -18.31
CA ARG A 8 -13.60 9.22 -18.13
C ARG A 8 -13.33 9.96 -16.81
N VAL A 9 -12.48 9.43 -15.93
CA VAL A 9 -12.24 10.00 -14.60
C VAL A 9 -10.89 10.69 -14.55
N ARG A 10 -10.86 11.91 -14.01
CA ARG A 10 -9.66 12.67 -13.67
C ARG A 10 -9.65 12.86 -12.16
N LEU A 11 -8.56 12.46 -11.51
CA LEU A 11 -8.42 12.58 -10.07
C LEU A 11 -7.59 13.83 -9.71
N GLY A 12 -8.21 14.76 -8.99
CA GLY A 12 -7.49 15.84 -8.30
C GLY A 12 -7.39 15.53 -6.82
N VAL A 13 -6.21 15.73 -6.22
CA VAL A 13 -5.97 15.42 -4.81
C VAL A 13 -5.53 16.68 -4.05
N ILE A 14 -6.23 16.96 -2.94
CA ILE A 14 -5.86 18.01 -1.98
C ILE A 14 -5.49 17.32 -0.66
N PRO A 15 -4.20 17.27 -0.27
CA PRO A 15 -3.76 16.57 0.92
C PRO A 15 -4.17 17.34 2.19
N THR A 16 -5.26 16.97 2.84
CA THR A 16 -5.77 17.60 4.08
C THR A 16 -5.71 16.69 5.30
N GLY A 17 -5.45 15.40 5.12
CA GLY A 17 -5.37 14.41 6.18
C GLY A 17 -4.03 14.42 6.92
N SER A 18 -3.94 13.66 8.02
CA SER A 18 -2.72 13.50 8.81
C SER A 18 -1.70 12.52 8.18
N GLY A 19 -2.16 11.50 7.46
CA GLY A 19 -1.33 10.52 6.77
C GLY A 19 -0.83 11.04 5.43
N ASN A 20 -1.74 11.32 4.54
CA ASN A 20 -1.49 11.84 3.18
C ASN A 20 -0.46 11.03 2.38
N ASP A 21 -0.42 9.70 2.56
CA ASP A 21 0.61 8.86 1.93
C ASP A 21 0.57 8.94 0.41
N PHE A 22 -0.62 8.94 -0.20
CA PHE A 22 -0.77 9.11 -1.64
C PHE A 22 -0.16 10.43 -2.13
N GLY A 23 -0.53 11.55 -1.49
CA GLY A 23 0.00 12.86 -1.86
C GLY A 23 1.50 13.01 -1.58
N ARG A 24 2.00 12.41 -0.50
CA ARG A 24 3.42 12.42 -0.13
C ARG A 24 4.27 11.67 -1.14
N ASN A 25 3.89 10.44 -1.49
CA ASN A 25 4.61 9.61 -2.46
C ASN A 25 4.64 10.26 -3.85
N LEU A 26 3.55 10.88 -4.27
CA LEU A 26 3.45 11.58 -5.55
C LEU A 26 4.01 13.02 -5.49
N LYS A 27 4.66 13.41 -4.38
CA LYS A 27 5.25 14.75 -4.17
C LYS A 27 4.26 15.89 -4.44
N LEU A 28 2.96 15.69 -4.13
CA LEU A 28 1.93 16.70 -4.29
C LEU A 28 2.17 17.89 -3.34
N PRO A 29 1.71 19.10 -3.69
CA PRO A 29 1.83 20.26 -2.81
C PRO A 29 1.16 20.02 -1.46
N LYS A 30 1.82 20.42 -0.38
CA LYS A 30 1.27 20.32 0.99
C LYS A 30 0.18 21.37 1.26
N SER A 31 0.22 22.48 0.53
CA SER A 31 -0.75 23.58 0.66
C SER A 31 -1.98 23.29 -0.20
N SER A 32 -3.16 23.34 0.41
CA SER A 32 -4.45 23.19 -0.33
C SER A 32 -4.59 24.22 -1.45
N LYS A 33 -4.09 25.45 -1.26
CA LYS A 33 -4.10 26.51 -2.27
C LYS A 33 -3.24 26.16 -3.49
N GLU A 34 -2.06 25.60 -3.26
CA GLU A 34 -1.16 25.17 -4.34
C GLU A 34 -1.69 23.92 -5.05
N SER A 35 -2.23 22.95 -4.30
CA SER A 35 -2.91 21.79 -4.89
C SER A 35 -4.04 22.21 -5.81
N LEU A 36 -4.89 23.15 -5.36
CA LEU A 36 -6.01 23.65 -6.16
C LEU A 36 -5.50 24.39 -7.43
N LYS A 37 -4.43 25.19 -7.32
CA LYS A 37 -3.83 25.84 -8.50
C LYS A 37 -3.35 24.84 -9.53
N GLN A 38 -2.66 23.76 -9.10
CA GLN A 38 -2.20 22.71 -10.00
C GLN A 38 -3.37 21.95 -10.63
N ILE A 39 -4.41 21.61 -9.86
CA ILE A 39 -5.61 20.97 -10.38
C ILE A 39 -6.25 21.84 -11.47
N CYS A 40 -6.43 23.15 -11.22
CA CYS A 40 -6.99 24.07 -12.21
C CYS A 40 -6.10 24.20 -13.47
N ALA A 41 -4.77 24.22 -13.31
CA ALA A 41 -3.85 24.23 -14.45
C ALA A 41 -3.95 22.94 -15.28
N SER A 42 -4.01 21.78 -14.62
CA SER A 42 -4.16 20.48 -15.28
C SER A 42 -5.51 20.35 -16.00
N ILE A 43 -6.62 20.87 -15.44
CA ILE A 43 -7.92 20.91 -16.13
C ILE A 43 -7.83 21.73 -17.42
N ARG A 44 -7.14 22.88 -17.40
CA ARG A 44 -6.96 23.70 -18.61
C ARG A 44 -6.11 22.98 -19.66
N LYS A 45 -5.11 22.20 -19.26
CA LYS A 45 -4.33 21.35 -20.17
C LYS A 45 -5.21 20.28 -20.80
N ASP A 46 -5.98 19.54 -20.00
CA ASP A 46 -6.93 18.53 -20.49
C ASP A 46 -7.94 19.12 -21.51
N GLN A 47 -8.47 20.32 -21.22
CA GLN A 47 -9.38 21.03 -22.14
C GLN A 47 -8.73 21.43 -23.47
N ARG A 48 -7.41 21.60 -23.51
CA ARG A 48 -6.64 21.87 -24.74
C ARG A 48 -6.19 20.60 -25.45
N GLY A 49 -6.53 19.42 -24.93
CA GLY A 49 -6.11 18.13 -25.47
C GLY A 49 -4.65 17.81 -25.19
N GLU A 50 -4.01 18.49 -24.22
CA GLU A 50 -2.65 18.17 -23.77
C GLU A 50 -2.67 16.91 -22.89
N GLU A 51 -1.62 16.10 -22.99
CA GLU A 51 -1.52 14.86 -22.22
C GLU A 51 -1.39 15.15 -20.71
N LEU A 52 -2.20 14.46 -19.93
CA LEU A 52 -2.13 14.47 -18.48
C LEU A 52 -1.24 13.34 -17.95
N TYR A 53 -0.83 13.48 -16.71
CA TYR A 53 -0.10 12.44 -15.98
C TYR A 53 -1.01 11.23 -15.72
N ARG A 54 -0.60 10.05 -16.20
CA ARG A 54 -1.31 8.78 -15.96
C ARG A 54 -0.51 7.95 -14.96
N ILE A 55 -1.23 7.31 -14.04
CA ILE A 55 -0.65 6.43 -13.04
C ILE A 55 -1.25 5.03 -13.12
N ASP A 56 -0.42 4.08 -12.72
CA ASP A 56 -0.83 2.71 -12.49
C ASP A 56 -1.69 2.62 -11.24
N LEU A 57 -2.57 1.62 -11.20
CA LEU A 57 -3.32 1.25 -10.02
C LEU A 57 -3.09 -0.22 -9.72
N GLY A 58 -3.20 -0.60 -8.45
CA GLY A 58 -3.25 -1.99 -8.09
C GLY A 58 -4.69 -2.51 -8.04
N GLN A 59 -4.87 -3.77 -8.37
CA GLN A 59 -6.10 -4.51 -8.20
C GLN A 59 -5.85 -5.72 -7.32
N VAL A 60 -6.76 -5.99 -6.39
CA VAL A 60 -6.75 -7.17 -5.55
C VAL A 60 -8.08 -7.91 -5.63
N SER A 61 -7.99 -9.24 -5.74
CA SER A 61 -9.13 -10.15 -5.68
C SER A 61 -8.80 -11.35 -4.79
N TRP A 62 -9.83 -11.95 -4.18
CA TRP A 62 -9.69 -13.10 -3.30
C TRP A 62 -10.85 -14.06 -3.47
N GLU A 63 -10.73 -15.25 -2.95
CA GLU A 63 -11.78 -16.26 -3.01
C GLU A 63 -13.05 -15.77 -2.29
N GLY A 64 -14.18 -15.74 -3.01
CA GLY A 64 -15.47 -15.24 -2.50
C GLY A 64 -15.69 -13.74 -2.64
N CYS A 65 -14.74 -12.97 -3.22
CA CYS A 65 -15.03 -11.57 -3.52
C CYS A 65 -15.97 -11.44 -4.74
N GLU A 66 -17.03 -10.65 -4.60
CA GLU A 66 -17.95 -10.37 -5.70
C GLU A 66 -17.30 -9.53 -6.80
N LYS A 67 -16.48 -8.55 -6.40
CA LYS A 67 -15.77 -7.64 -7.31
C LYS A 67 -14.38 -7.35 -6.79
N PRO A 68 -13.37 -7.35 -7.68
CA PRO A 68 -12.01 -6.94 -7.30
C PRO A 68 -12.01 -5.54 -6.71
N ARG A 69 -11.12 -5.29 -5.73
CA ARG A 69 -10.86 -3.97 -5.20
C ARG A 69 -9.68 -3.31 -5.90
N ILE A 70 -9.79 -2.00 -6.12
CA ILE A 70 -8.70 -1.18 -6.65
C ILE A 70 -8.03 -0.46 -5.50
N PHE A 71 -6.71 -0.37 -5.53
CA PHE A 71 -5.92 0.38 -4.57
C PHE A 71 -4.93 1.30 -5.28
N GLY A 72 -4.67 2.44 -4.67
CA GLY A 72 -3.74 3.45 -5.19
C GLY A 72 -2.36 3.38 -4.52
N ILE A 73 -2.29 2.93 -3.27
CA ILE A 73 -1.06 2.90 -2.47
C ILE A 73 -0.56 1.47 -2.33
N SER A 74 -1.33 0.63 -1.66
CA SER A 74 -0.93 -0.73 -1.29
C SER A 74 -2.12 -1.63 -0.99
N SER A 75 -1.87 -2.93 -1.07
CA SER A 75 -2.76 -3.95 -0.52
C SER A 75 -1.92 -5.07 0.06
N GLY A 76 -2.20 -5.48 1.30
CA GLY A 76 -1.33 -6.39 2.01
C GLY A 76 -2.03 -7.35 2.93
N LEU A 77 -1.26 -8.34 3.38
CA LEU A 77 -1.64 -9.45 4.24
C LEU A 77 -0.77 -9.48 5.48
N GLY A 78 -1.35 -9.82 6.61
CA GLY A 78 -0.62 -10.11 7.83
C GLY A 78 -0.50 -8.92 8.79
N LEU A 79 0.72 -8.57 9.21
CA LEU A 79 0.95 -7.59 10.27
C LEU A 79 0.36 -6.22 9.94
N ASP A 80 0.63 -5.69 8.76
CA ASP A 80 0.15 -4.40 8.27
C ASP A 80 -1.39 -4.35 8.23
N ALA A 81 -2.01 -5.38 7.64
CA ALA A 81 -3.46 -5.52 7.56
C ALA A 81 -4.11 -5.66 8.96
N LEU A 82 -3.47 -6.41 9.86
CA LEU A 82 -3.95 -6.57 11.23
C LEU A 82 -3.89 -5.24 12.01
N VAL A 83 -2.84 -4.45 11.82
CA VAL A 83 -2.71 -3.10 12.40
C VAL A 83 -3.82 -2.19 11.88
N CYS A 84 -4.08 -2.21 10.57
CA CYS A 84 -5.18 -1.45 9.96
C CYS A 84 -6.54 -1.87 10.54
N LYS A 85 -6.83 -3.19 10.61
CA LYS A 85 -8.07 -3.73 11.20
C LYS A 85 -8.25 -3.29 12.65
N LYS A 86 -7.20 -3.39 13.47
CA LYS A 86 -7.24 -2.95 14.89
C LYS A 86 -7.38 -1.44 15.02
N ALA A 87 -6.72 -0.66 14.17
CA ALA A 87 -6.79 0.79 14.19
C ALA A 87 -8.20 1.33 13.87
N LEU A 88 -8.96 0.65 13.01
CA LEU A 88 -10.35 1.00 12.72
C LEU A 88 -11.27 0.85 13.95
N HIS A 89 -11.02 -0.15 14.79
CA HIS A 89 -11.85 -0.45 15.96
C HIS A 89 -11.30 0.10 17.29
N SER A 90 -10.14 0.78 17.26
CA SER A 90 -9.44 1.21 18.48
C SER A 90 -10.00 2.51 19.04
N ARG A 91 -10.60 2.44 20.24
CA ARG A 91 -10.91 3.63 21.06
C ARG A 91 -9.63 4.40 21.44
N LEU A 92 -8.48 3.73 21.50
CA LEU A 92 -7.17 4.30 21.79
C LEU A 92 -6.76 5.32 20.72
N LYS A 93 -7.11 5.08 19.43
CA LYS A 93 -6.89 6.02 18.33
C LYS A 93 -7.61 7.35 18.56
N GLN A 94 -8.84 7.32 19.06
CA GLN A 94 -9.62 8.54 19.33
C GLN A 94 -9.00 9.37 20.47
N VAL A 95 -8.51 8.70 21.52
CA VAL A 95 -7.90 9.35 22.67
C VAL A 95 -6.53 9.92 22.32
N LEU A 96 -5.67 9.16 21.66
CA LEU A 96 -4.29 9.59 21.36
C LEU A 96 -4.21 10.60 20.21
N ASN A 97 -5.14 10.57 19.25
CA ASN A 97 -5.25 11.64 18.24
C ASN A 97 -5.56 13.01 18.88
N ARG A 98 -6.29 13.03 19.99
CA ARG A 98 -6.57 14.25 20.75
C ARG A 98 -5.29 14.88 21.35
N PHE A 99 -4.25 14.06 21.56
CA PHE A 99 -2.94 14.50 22.08
C PHE A 99 -1.85 14.57 21.00
N HIS A 100 -2.19 14.53 19.71
CA HIS A 100 -1.23 14.51 18.60
C HIS A 100 -0.25 13.31 18.62
N LEU A 101 -0.57 12.25 19.36
CA LEU A 101 0.26 11.05 19.56
C LEU A 101 -0.12 9.90 18.60
N GLY A 102 -0.75 10.20 17.46
CA GLY A 102 -1.21 9.20 16.49
C GLY A 102 -0.13 8.21 16.02
N LYS A 103 1.12 8.66 15.85
CA LYS A 103 2.24 7.78 15.47
C LYS A 103 2.56 6.75 16.57
N LEU A 104 2.49 7.14 17.84
CA LEU A 104 2.70 6.22 18.97
C LEU A 104 1.61 5.16 19.07
N THR A 105 0.38 5.52 18.69
CA THR A 105 -0.73 4.54 18.63
C THR A 105 -0.44 3.45 17.60
N TYR A 106 -0.02 3.84 16.38
CA TYR A 106 0.32 2.87 15.35
C TYR A 106 1.49 1.98 15.77
N LEU A 107 2.52 2.55 16.38
CA LEU A 107 3.64 1.77 16.90
C LEU A 107 3.19 0.77 17.98
N ALA A 108 2.39 1.20 18.95
CA ALA A 108 1.85 0.31 20.00
C ALA A 108 0.97 -0.81 19.42
N LEU A 109 0.11 -0.48 18.46
CA LEU A 109 -0.73 -1.47 17.77
C LEU A 109 0.12 -2.43 16.90
N THR A 110 1.19 -1.95 16.28
CA THR A 110 2.15 -2.79 15.53
C THR A 110 2.83 -3.79 16.46
N VAL A 111 3.37 -3.32 17.57
CA VAL A 111 4.01 -4.19 18.58
C VAL A 111 3.02 -5.21 19.13
N GLN A 112 1.84 -4.77 19.56
CA GLN A 112 0.78 -5.67 20.05
C GLN A 112 0.37 -6.70 18.98
N SER A 113 0.22 -6.25 17.72
CA SER A 113 -0.19 -7.12 16.61
C SER A 113 0.88 -8.16 16.30
N LEU A 114 2.15 -7.75 16.31
CA LEU A 114 3.28 -8.65 16.09
C LEU A 114 3.31 -9.82 17.09
N PHE A 115 3.04 -9.56 18.36
CA PHE A 115 3.03 -10.62 19.38
C PHE A 115 1.77 -11.50 19.32
N THR A 116 0.63 -10.94 18.95
CA THR A 116 -0.66 -11.66 18.95
C THR A 116 -0.99 -12.35 17.63
N MET A 117 -0.39 -11.94 16.49
CA MET A 117 -0.68 -12.54 15.20
C MET A 117 -0.18 -13.98 15.09
N GLU A 118 -0.83 -14.78 14.27
CA GLU A 118 -0.28 -16.02 13.74
C GLU A 118 0.44 -15.75 12.43
N THR A 119 1.52 -16.50 12.16
CA THR A 119 2.20 -16.51 10.86
C THR A 119 1.62 -17.64 10.00
N ALA A 120 1.64 -17.45 8.69
CA ALA A 120 1.23 -18.48 7.73
C ALA A 120 2.40 -18.81 6.80
N ASN A 121 2.41 -20.01 6.21
CA ASN A 121 3.26 -20.29 5.07
C ASN A 121 2.50 -19.86 3.82
N ALA A 122 3.18 -19.12 2.94
CA ALA A 122 2.57 -18.67 1.69
C ALA A 122 3.37 -19.19 0.48
N LYS A 123 2.66 -19.72 -0.51
CA LYS A 123 3.20 -19.96 -1.85
C LYS A 123 2.90 -18.75 -2.71
N VAL A 124 3.93 -18.08 -3.18
CA VAL A 124 3.82 -17.02 -4.18
C VAL A 124 3.94 -17.66 -5.56
N VAL A 125 3.04 -17.27 -6.47
CA VAL A 125 3.03 -17.70 -7.88
C VAL A 125 3.04 -16.46 -8.74
N THR A 126 4.03 -16.35 -9.63
CA THR A 126 4.19 -15.26 -10.60
C THR A 126 4.27 -15.84 -12.02
N GLU A 127 4.32 -15.00 -13.03
CA GLU A 127 4.55 -15.44 -14.43
C GLU A 127 5.92 -16.09 -14.61
N HIS A 128 6.91 -15.73 -13.79
CA HIS A 128 8.30 -16.21 -13.86
C HIS A 128 8.58 -17.41 -12.96
N GLY A 129 7.54 -17.96 -12.31
CA GLY A 129 7.66 -19.13 -11.44
C GLY A 129 7.03 -18.91 -10.06
N GLY A 130 7.47 -19.70 -9.09
CA GLY A 130 6.93 -19.62 -7.72
C GLY A 130 7.99 -19.84 -6.66
N TYR A 131 7.72 -19.36 -5.46
CA TYR A 131 8.55 -19.55 -4.27
C TYR A 131 7.71 -19.60 -3.00
N ILE A 132 8.32 -20.04 -1.92
CA ILE A 132 7.67 -20.16 -0.61
C ILE A 132 8.15 -19.04 0.32
N LEU A 133 7.23 -18.44 1.04
CA LEU A 133 7.47 -17.54 2.17
C LEU A 133 7.13 -18.31 3.47
N PRO A 134 8.12 -18.94 4.13
CA PRO A 134 7.86 -19.70 5.35
C PRO A 134 7.59 -18.76 6.50
N LYS A 135 6.62 -19.08 7.36
CA LYS A 135 6.27 -18.29 8.56
C LYS A 135 6.16 -16.79 8.20
N MET A 136 5.44 -16.48 7.15
CA MET A 136 5.24 -15.12 6.66
C MET A 136 4.60 -14.25 7.74
N ILE A 137 5.22 -13.10 8.02
CA ILE A 137 4.73 -12.09 8.95
C ILE A 137 3.82 -11.12 8.21
N PHE A 138 4.26 -10.66 7.04
CA PHE A 138 3.45 -9.86 6.13
C PHE A 138 3.90 -10.05 4.67
N ALA A 139 3.00 -9.71 3.76
CA ALA A 139 3.28 -9.53 2.33
C ALA A 139 2.39 -8.41 1.80
N ALA A 140 2.98 -7.39 1.20
CA ALA A 140 2.29 -6.21 0.68
C ALA A 140 2.62 -5.97 -0.79
N ALA A 141 1.58 -5.84 -1.61
CA ALA A 141 1.64 -5.37 -2.98
C ALA A 141 1.66 -3.84 -2.96
N MET A 142 2.81 -3.26 -3.24
CA MET A 142 3.01 -1.81 -3.22
C MET A 142 2.90 -1.26 -4.64
N ASN A 143 2.04 -0.27 -4.82
CA ASN A 143 1.96 0.56 -6.03
C ASN A 143 2.73 1.87 -5.84
N LEU A 144 2.90 2.29 -4.59
CA LEU A 144 3.68 3.47 -4.18
C LEU A 144 4.76 3.06 -3.17
N PRO A 145 5.87 3.83 -3.08
CA PRO A 145 7.03 3.48 -2.23
C PRO A 145 6.71 3.28 -0.75
N ALA A 146 5.78 4.07 -0.20
CA ALA A 146 5.55 4.10 1.24
C ALA A 146 4.07 4.11 1.61
N GLU A 147 3.77 3.54 2.77
CA GLU A 147 2.43 3.49 3.38
C GLU A 147 2.48 3.75 4.89
N GLY A 148 1.32 3.73 5.55
CA GLY A 148 1.24 3.77 7.02
C GLY A 148 1.86 4.99 7.69
N GLY A 149 1.77 6.18 7.04
CA GLY A 149 2.37 7.42 7.52
C GLY A 149 3.79 7.66 7.01
N GLY A 150 4.16 7.03 5.90
CA GLY A 150 5.43 7.23 5.19
C GLY A 150 6.48 6.16 5.49
N VAL A 151 6.07 4.96 5.92
CA VAL A 151 6.99 3.82 6.07
C VAL A 151 7.33 3.28 4.68
N PRO A 152 8.60 3.29 4.25
CA PRO A 152 9.01 2.92 2.90
C PRO A 152 9.08 1.40 2.73
N MET A 153 7.92 0.77 2.53
CA MET A 153 7.79 -0.68 2.38
C MET A 153 8.46 -1.21 1.11
N ALA A 154 8.41 -0.44 0.02
CA ALA A 154 9.07 -0.74 -1.25
C ALA A 154 9.65 0.56 -1.84
N PRO A 155 10.85 1.00 -1.43
CA PRO A 155 11.40 2.33 -1.75
C PRO A 155 11.48 2.66 -3.24
N HIS A 156 11.58 1.63 -4.09
CA HIS A 156 11.71 1.76 -5.54
C HIS A 156 10.41 1.50 -6.31
N ALA A 157 9.26 1.32 -5.62
CA ALA A 157 7.98 1.17 -6.30
C ALA A 157 7.63 2.43 -7.10
N SER A 158 7.09 2.23 -8.32
CA SER A 158 6.74 3.30 -9.24
C SER A 158 5.32 3.11 -9.77
N VAL A 159 4.58 4.19 -9.91
CA VAL A 159 3.24 4.19 -10.50
C VAL A 159 3.24 4.32 -12.02
N GLN A 160 4.40 4.10 -12.68
CA GLN A 160 4.55 4.29 -14.12
C GLN A 160 5.29 3.15 -14.83
N ASP A 161 5.68 2.11 -14.12
CA ASP A 161 6.46 0.99 -14.68
C ASP A 161 5.61 -0.24 -15.04
N GLY A 162 4.30 -0.19 -14.77
CA GLY A 162 3.37 -1.29 -15.02
C GLY A 162 3.56 -2.47 -14.07
N LEU A 163 4.20 -2.26 -12.92
CA LEU A 163 4.53 -3.32 -11.97
C LEU A 163 3.96 -3.01 -10.58
N LEU A 164 3.82 -4.05 -9.77
CA LEU A 164 3.62 -3.96 -8.33
C LEU A 164 4.87 -4.50 -7.63
N SER A 165 5.32 -3.83 -6.59
CA SER A 165 6.42 -4.30 -5.76
C SER A 165 5.87 -5.15 -4.61
N LEU A 166 6.13 -6.46 -4.62
CA LEU A 166 5.79 -7.35 -3.50
C LEU A 166 6.86 -7.26 -2.44
N GLY A 167 6.62 -6.47 -1.40
CA GLY A 167 7.41 -6.47 -0.17
C GLY A 167 6.95 -7.56 0.78
N SER A 168 7.85 -8.36 1.33
CA SER A 168 7.48 -9.42 2.28
C SER A 168 8.53 -9.65 3.35
N ALA A 169 8.07 -10.06 4.55
CA ALA A 169 8.91 -10.54 5.64
C ALA A 169 8.53 -11.95 6.04
N SER A 170 9.48 -12.88 5.97
CA SER A 170 9.25 -14.30 6.24
C SER A 170 10.50 -15.01 6.76
N GLY A 171 10.33 -16.16 7.43
CA GLY A 171 11.44 -16.98 7.93
C GLY A 171 12.21 -16.38 9.09
N ILE A 172 11.79 -15.27 9.64
CA ILE A 172 12.38 -14.59 10.81
C ILE A 172 11.48 -14.74 12.04
N ALA A 173 12.08 -14.70 13.23
CA ALA A 173 11.29 -14.76 14.46
C ALA A 173 10.56 -13.42 14.69
N LYS A 174 9.34 -13.46 15.21
CA LYS A 174 8.52 -12.25 15.46
C LYS A 174 9.25 -11.20 16.31
N TRP A 175 9.98 -11.62 17.34
CA TRP A 175 10.73 -10.69 18.19
C TRP A 175 11.86 -9.98 17.44
N GLN A 176 12.46 -10.62 16.43
CA GLN A 176 13.47 -10.00 15.57
C GLN A 176 12.88 -8.89 14.73
N THR A 177 11.65 -9.05 14.26
CA THR A 177 10.94 -8.00 13.48
C THR A 177 10.87 -6.66 14.22
N PHE A 178 10.76 -6.70 15.57
CA PHE A 178 10.78 -5.48 16.36
C PHE A 178 12.08 -4.69 16.21
N PHE A 179 13.22 -5.39 16.21
CA PHE A 179 14.55 -4.76 16.02
C PHE A 179 14.80 -4.36 14.57
N LEU A 180 14.01 -4.88 13.62
CA LEU A 180 14.12 -4.54 12.20
C LEU A 180 13.27 -3.31 11.82
N LEU A 181 12.32 -2.89 12.65
CA LEU A 181 11.49 -1.71 12.40
C LEU A 181 12.30 -0.42 12.11
N PRO A 182 13.40 -0.11 12.83
CA PRO A 182 14.23 1.05 12.49
C PRO A 182 14.86 0.98 11.10
N PHE A 183 15.26 -0.21 10.65
CA PHE A 183 15.83 -0.42 9.31
C PHE A 183 14.76 -0.23 8.23
N LEU A 184 13.54 -0.70 8.49
CA LEU A 184 12.40 -0.48 7.60
C LEU A 184 12.10 1.03 7.46
N VAL A 185 12.06 1.76 8.57
CA VAL A 185 11.86 3.22 8.56
C VAL A 185 12.99 3.95 7.84
N ALA A 186 14.22 3.42 7.89
CA ALA A 186 15.39 3.96 7.20
C ALA A 186 15.50 3.51 5.72
N ALA A 187 14.52 2.78 5.18
CA ALA A 187 14.55 2.19 3.84
C ALA A 187 15.76 1.27 3.57
N LYS A 188 16.22 0.55 4.60
CA LYS A 188 17.39 -0.37 4.53
C LYS A 188 17.01 -1.85 4.63
N GLN A 189 15.74 -2.19 4.45
CA GLN A 189 15.20 -3.53 4.60
C GLN A 189 15.74 -4.54 3.58
N GLU A 190 16.21 -4.10 2.42
CA GLU A 190 16.78 -4.99 1.39
C GLU A 190 18.04 -5.73 1.85
N HIS A 191 18.71 -5.20 2.87
CA HIS A 191 19.89 -5.84 3.47
C HIS A 191 19.57 -6.79 4.62
N ILE A 192 18.26 -7.03 4.89
CA ILE A 192 17.81 -7.84 6.01
C ILE A 192 17.42 -9.23 5.52
N ASN A 193 18.07 -10.27 6.07
CA ASN A 193 17.66 -11.64 5.80
C ASN A 193 16.19 -11.86 6.18
N GLY A 194 15.42 -12.48 5.27
CA GLY A 194 13.99 -12.73 5.46
C GLY A 194 13.08 -11.59 5.01
N PHE A 195 13.64 -10.44 4.60
CA PHE A 195 12.91 -9.41 3.88
C PHE A 195 13.20 -9.50 2.37
N THR A 196 12.17 -9.43 1.53
CA THR A 196 12.34 -9.46 0.07
C THR A 196 11.42 -8.45 -0.59
N ILE A 197 11.91 -7.85 -1.69
CA ILE A 197 11.10 -7.02 -2.60
C ILE A 197 11.25 -7.60 -4.00
N ARG A 198 10.13 -7.84 -4.69
CA ARG A 198 10.09 -8.33 -6.07
C ARG A 198 9.08 -7.55 -6.87
N ASN A 199 9.43 -7.14 -8.07
CA ASN A 199 8.57 -6.38 -8.97
C ASN A 199 7.96 -7.32 -10.01
N GLU A 200 6.63 -7.33 -10.11
CA GLU A 200 5.87 -8.23 -10.97
C GLU A 200 4.60 -7.51 -11.50
N LYS A 201 4.16 -7.87 -12.69
CA LYS A 201 2.87 -7.38 -13.22
C LYS A 201 1.68 -7.90 -12.42
N GLY A 202 1.83 -9.08 -11.87
CA GLY A 202 0.83 -9.70 -11.02
C GLY A 202 1.38 -10.93 -10.32
N PHE A 203 0.79 -11.26 -9.19
CA PHE A 203 1.16 -12.43 -8.41
C PHE A 203 -0.02 -12.93 -7.58
N ARG A 204 0.04 -14.22 -7.26
CA ARG A 204 -0.95 -14.89 -6.41
C ARG A 204 -0.28 -15.43 -5.17
N LEU A 205 -0.92 -15.25 -4.01
CA LEU A 205 -0.52 -15.89 -2.77
C LEU A 205 -1.55 -16.95 -2.37
N ILE A 206 -1.04 -18.12 -2.00
CA ILE A 206 -1.82 -19.25 -1.46
C ILE A 206 -1.24 -19.53 -0.08
N LEU A 207 -2.08 -19.42 0.95
CA LEU A 207 -1.72 -19.49 2.37
C LEU A 207 -2.23 -20.81 2.98
N ASP A 208 -1.48 -21.35 3.91
CA ASP A 208 -1.89 -22.52 4.68
C ASP A 208 -2.89 -22.18 5.81
N LYS A 209 -3.01 -20.89 6.18
CA LYS A 209 -3.94 -20.36 7.17
C LYS A 209 -4.52 -19.03 6.71
N PRO A 210 -5.75 -18.68 7.13
CA PRO A 210 -6.32 -17.38 6.82
C PRO A 210 -5.49 -16.23 7.41
N MET A 211 -5.29 -15.19 6.64
CA MET A 211 -4.68 -13.93 7.08
C MET A 211 -5.55 -12.74 6.70
N VAL A 212 -5.48 -11.69 7.52
CA VAL A 212 -6.18 -10.43 7.28
C VAL A 212 -5.64 -9.79 6.02
N LEU A 213 -6.55 -9.35 5.14
CA LEU A 213 -6.26 -8.59 3.92
C LEU A 213 -6.77 -7.15 4.06
N HIS A 214 -5.98 -6.19 3.63
CA HIS A 214 -6.40 -4.80 3.44
C HIS A 214 -6.15 -4.29 2.02
N ALA A 215 -6.80 -3.18 1.65
CA ALA A 215 -6.50 -2.37 0.48
C ALA A 215 -6.56 -0.90 0.90
N ASP A 216 -5.47 -0.14 0.67
CA ASP A 216 -5.30 1.26 1.09
C ASP A 216 -5.66 1.49 2.57
N GLY A 217 -5.32 0.54 3.45
CA GLY A 217 -5.59 0.60 4.88
C GLY A 217 -7.00 0.19 5.32
N GLU A 218 -7.89 -0.16 4.39
CA GLU A 218 -9.22 -0.67 4.71
C GLU A 218 -9.26 -2.19 4.74
N TYR A 219 -9.83 -2.75 5.80
CA TYR A 219 -10.06 -4.20 5.92
C TYR A 219 -10.93 -4.71 4.78
N CYS A 220 -10.50 -5.79 4.14
CA CYS A 220 -11.23 -6.47 3.07
C CYS A 220 -11.87 -7.78 3.54
N ALA A 221 -11.05 -8.72 3.97
CA ALA A 221 -11.45 -10.08 4.36
C ALA A 221 -10.32 -10.78 5.13
N ASP A 222 -10.62 -11.94 5.70
CA ASP A 222 -9.63 -12.92 6.11
C ASP A 222 -9.54 -13.98 5.00
N VAL A 223 -8.37 -14.17 4.39
CA VAL A 223 -8.23 -14.91 3.13
C VAL A 223 -7.14 -15.96 3.18
N THR A 224 -7.31 -17.04 2.40
CA THR A 224 -6.30 -18.07 2.13
C THR A 224 -5.76 -18.00 0.70
N ARG A 225 -6.47 -17.31 -0.20
CA ARG A 225 -6.04 -17.11 -1.60
C ARG A 225 -6.33 -15.69 -2.01
N VAL A 226 -5.32 -15.03 -2.57
CA VAL A 226 -5.41 -13.66 -3.05
C VAL A 226 -4.59 -13.50 -4.32
N GLU A 227 -5.09 -12.68 -5.24
CA GLU A 227 -4.43 -12.32 -6.48
C GLU A 227 -4.31 -10.81 -6.59
N PHE A 228 -3.11 -10.35 -6.94
CA PHE A 228 -2.79 -8.95 -7.18
C PHE A 228 -2.40 -8.76 -8.65
N ARG A 229 -2.82 -7.63 -9.22
CA ARG A 229 -2.47 -7.24 -10.60
C ARG A 229 -2.21 -5.75 -10.67
N CYS A 230 -1.22 -5.37 -11.47
CA CYS A 230 -1.04 -4.00 -11.89
C CYS A 230 -2.02 -3.66 -13.02
N LEU A 231 -2.69 -2.54 -12.92
CA LEU A 231 -3.50 -1.92 -13.95
C LEU A 231 -2.72 -0.74 -14.50
N GLU A 232 -1.94 -1.00 -15.55
CA GLU A 232 -1.02 -0.05 -16.15
C GLU A 232 -1.75 1.20 -16.66
N LYS A 233 -1.23 2.38 -16.34
CA LYS A 233 -1.69 3.71 -16.79
C LYS A 233 -3.21 3.88 -16.70
N LYS A 234 -3.80 3.45 -15.58
CA LYS A 234 -5.25 3.31 -15.47
C LYS A 234 -5.96 4.60 -15.04
N LEU A 235 -5.28 5.49 -14.32
CA LEU A 235 -5.90 6.68 -13.76
C LEU A 235 -5.21 7.97 -14.20
N TRP A 236 -5.98 8.93 -14.72
CA TRP A 236 -5.53 10.27 -15.01
C TRP A 236 -5.46 11.11 -13.73
N LEU A 237 -4.31 11.73 -13.49
CA LEU A 237 -4.08 12.57 -12.32
C LEU A 237 -3.97 14.03 -12.74
N LEU A 238 -4.78 14.90 -12.12
CA LEU A 238 -4.72 16.35 -12.27
C LEU A 238 -3.57 16.92 -11.44
N HIS A 239 -2.34 16.65 -11.91
CA HIS A 239 -1.10 17.03 -11.26
C HIS A 239 -0.04 17.35 -12.30
N GLU A 240 0.81 18.33 -12.01
CA GLU A 240 2.01 18.60 -12.81
C GLU A 240 3.17 17.77 -12.25
N GLN A 241 3.75 16.92 -13.09
CA GLN A 241 5.04 16.30 -12.76
C GLN A 241 6.09 17.41 -12.66
N LYS A 242 6.63 17.62 -11.48
CA LYS A 242 7.88 18.37 -11.39
C LYS A 242 8.94 17.43 -11.96
N GLY A 243 9.51 17.78 -13.11
CA GLY A 243 10.67 17.07 -13.63
C GLY A 243 11.74 16.96 -12.53
N ASP A 244 12.34 15.79 -12.42
CA ASP A 244 13.48 15.54 -11.53
C ASP A 244 14.65 16.41 -11.89
#